data_1d8306dc365b265134e29bc7007e7df2
#
_entry.id   1d8306dc365b265134e29bc7007e7df2
#
_cell.length_a   1.000
_cell.length_b   1.000
_cell.length_c   1.000
_cell.angle_alpha   90.00
_cell.angle_beta   90.00
_cell.angle_gamma   90.00
#
_symmetry.space_group_name_H-M   'P 1'
#
loop_
_entity.id
_entity.type
_entity.pdbx_description
1 polymer ?
#
loop_
_entity_poly.entity_id
_entity_poly.type
_entity_poly.pdbx_seq_one_letter_code
_entity_poly.pdbx_strand_id
1 'polypeptide(L)'
;MYRLLGAVAVAVAAPALVWSAAWAATPHGVDAAPHKAAAAPSEIDAASRSADHVSNIAHRAGAAYAPENTLAACAESGREGADACEFDIQQTKDHELVLMHDQTLSRTTNVEKLFPDRSPWRVADFTLAEIRRLDAGSWFSSNFRGEKVPTLEEALQAMDRYGVGLMLEIKHGAPNAGIDRRVADVLKGHRSWWRSGGVAVQAFDWKAMRNFHGMMPEVPIVLLGNMTVKQLSGFSDFAQGICRPHSKLSAHLVTTAHDNGLRVYTGTTDKPGLMRRMLSYGVDGIMTNLPGRLADVMGAR
;
A
#
# COMPACT_ATOMS: atom_id res chain seq x y z
N MET A 1 -27.74 22.14 -45.86
CA MET A 1 -28.02 20.83 -45.22
C MET A 1 -26.71 20.38 -44.53
N TYR A 2 -26.48 20.78 -43.29
CA TYR A 2 -25.33 20.32 -42.50
C TYR A 2 -25.87 19.40 -41.41
N ARG A 3 -25.42 18.14 -41.42
CA ARG A 3 -25.70 17.17 -40.34
C ARG A 3 -24.68 17.36 -39.22
N LEU A 4 -25.13 17.71 -38.05
CA LEU A 4 -24.39 17.67 -36.79
C LEU A 4 -24.25 16.20 -36.38
N LEU A 5 -23.04 15.71 -36.33
CA LEU A 5 -22.65 14.48 -35.65
C LEU A 5 -22.42 14.78 -34.18
N GLY A 6 -23.30 14.34 -33.31
CA GLY A 6 -23.12 14.41 -31.87
C GLY A 6 -22.09 13.38 -31.41
N ALA A 7 -21.05 13.82 -30.78
CA ALA A 7 -20.10 12.97 -30.09
C ALA A 7 -20.72 12.50 -28.78
N VAL A 8 -20.95 11.21 -28.65
CA VAL A 8 -21.33 10.57 -27.38
C VAL A 8 -20.03 10.34 -26.59
N ALA A 9 -19.82 11.14 -25.55
CA ALA A 9 -18.76 10.90 -24.60
C ALA A 9 -19.14 9.68 -23.75
N VAL A 10 -18.46 8.57 -23.96
CA VAL A 10 -18.51 7.40 -23.07
C VAL A 10 -17.62 7.71 -21.87
N ALA A 11 -18.24 8.04 -20.74
CA ALA A 11 -17.56 8.12 -19.46
C ALA A 11 -17.12 6.70 -19.06
N VAL A 12 -15.83 6.40 -19.20
CA VAL A 12 -15.22 5.17 -18.65
C VAL A 12 -15.04 5.44 -17.16
N ALA A 13 -15.92 4.86 -16.34
CA ALA A 13 -15.76 4.85 -14.89
C ALA A 13 -14.48 4.07 -14.53
N ALA A 14 -13.51 4.74 -13.93
CA ALA A 14 -12.33 4.09 -13.39
C ALA A 14 -12.73 3.08 -12.29
N PRO A 15 -12.16 1.86 -12.27
CA PRO A 15 -12.49 0.89 -11.24
C PRO A 15 -12.12 1.44 -9.86
N ALA A 16 -13.10 1.44 -8.96
CA ALA A 16 -12.87 1.80 -7.57
C ALA A 16 -11.92 0.78 -6.94
N LEU A 17 -10.86 1.26 -6.27
CA LEU A 17 -10.05 0.44 -5.38
C LEU A 17 -10.92 0.02 -4.20
N VAL A 18 -11.58 -1.14 -4.31
CA VAL A 18 -12.38 -1.71 -3.24
C VAL A 18 -11.54 -2.80 -2.57
N TRP A 19 -11.13 -2.53 -1.36
CA TRP A 19 -10.55 -3.53 -0.50
C TRP A 19 -11.71 -4.35 0.10
N SER A 20 -12.00 -5.51 -0.46
CA SER A 20 -13.04 -6.38 0.07
C SER A 20 -12.42 -7.37 1.04
N ALA A 21 -12.65 -7.18 2.35
CA ALA A 21 -12.34 -8.17 3.36
C ALA A 21 -13.32 -9.36 3.25
N ALA A 22 -12.86 -10.47 2.68
CA ALA A 22 -13.56 -11.75 2.74
C ALA A 22 -12.92 -12.59 3.84
N TRP A 23 -13.59 -12.74 4.95
CA TRP A 23 -13.18 -13.60 6.06
C TRP A 23 -13.78 -14.99 5.91
N ALA A 24 -12.94 -16.02 5.76
CA ALA A 24 -13.29 -17.41 6.00
C ALA A 24 -12.35 -17.98 7.08
N ALA A 25 -12.88 -18.21 8.27
CA ALA A 25 -12.17 -18.83 9.37
C ALA A 25 -12.19 -20.36 9.24
N THR A 26 -11.01 -21.01 9.38
CA THR A 26 -10.91 -22.44 9.71
C THR A 26 -10.46 -22.61 11.16
N PRO A 27 -11.01 -23.61 11.90
CA PRO A 27 -10.90 -23.65 13.35
C PRO A 27 -9.66 -24.41 13.80
N HIS A 28 -8.90 -23.84 14.74
CA HIS A 28 -8.17 -24.61 15.73
C HIS A 28 -8.78 -24.28 17.09
N GLY A 29 -9.30 -25.34 17.77
CA GLY A 29 -10.16 -25.24 18.91
C GLY A 29 -9.49 -24.64 20.14
N VAL A 30 -10.19 -23.69 20.71
CA VAL A 30 -10.37 -23.46 22.16
C VAL A 30 -11.80 -22.94 22.31
N ASP A 31 -12.54 -23.52 23.25
CA ASP A 31 -13.95 -23.21 23.50
C ASP A 31 -14.18 -21.73 23.79
N ALA A 32 -14.91 -21.06 22.92
CA ALA A 32 -15.53 -19.77 23.19
C ALA A 32 -16.97 -19.78 22.66
N ALA A 33 -17.89 -19.27 23.46
CA ALA A 33 -19.31 -19.25 23.25
C ALA A 33 -19.74 -18.69 21.88
N PRO A 34 -20.93 -19.10 21.33
CA PRO A 34 -21.30 -18.78 19.96
C PRO A 34 -21.67 -17.30 19.78
N HIS A 35 -20.85 -16.54 19.10
CA HIS A 35 -21.26 -15.27 18.53
C HIS A 35 -22.07 -15.53 17.25
N LYS A 36 -23.26 -14.91 17.18
CA LYS A 36 -24.12 -14.94 16.00
C LYS A 36 -23.35 -14.55 14.76
N ALA A 37 -23.29 -15.44 13.78
CA ALA A 37 -22.73 -15.15 12.46
C ALA A 37 -23.52 -14.00 11.82
N ALA A 38 -22.85 -12.91 11.48
CA ALA A 38 -23.41 -11.86 10.65
C ALA A 38 -23.54 -12.40 9.22
N ALA A 39 -24.71 -12.18 8.58
CA ALA A 39 -24.94 -12.55 7.19
C ALA A 39 -23.96 -11.80 6.28
N ALA A 40 -23.44 -12.47 5.23
CA ALA A 40 -22.61 -11.83 4.22
C ALA A 40 -23.38 -10.66 3.57
N PRO A 41 -22.73 -9.48 3.40
CA PRO A 41 -23.39 -8.35 2.77
C PRO A 41 -23.73 -8.65 1.31
N SER A 42 -24.90 -8.17 0.86
CA SER A 42 -25.33 -8.31 -0.54
C SER A 42 -24.43 -7.50 -1.48
N GLU A 43 -24.33 -7.88 -2.76
CA GLU A 43 -23.52 -7.18 -3.78
C GLU A 43 -23.89 -5.68 -3.91
N ILE A 44 -25.14 -5.31 -3.59
CA ILE A 44 -25.63 -3.91 -3.57
C ILE A 44 -25.01 -3.13 -2.42
N ASP A 45 -24.79 -3.76 -1.25
CA ASP A 45 -24.15 -3.13 -0.09
C ASP A 45 -22.65 -2.89 -0.29
N ALA A 46 -21.96 -3.73 -1.08
CA ALA A 46 -20.55 -3.54 -1.43
C ALA A 46 -20.36 -2.35 -2.37
N ALA A 47 -21.23 -2.16 -3.35
CA ALA A 47 -21.18 -1.03 -4.30
C ALA A 47 -21.52 0.31 -3.64
N SER A 48 -22.44 0.35 -2.66
CA SER A 48 -22.81 1.58 -1.94
C SER A 48 -21.75 2.04 -0.92
N ARG A 49 -20.96 1.10 -0.36
CA ARG A 49 -19.86 1.44 0.56
C ARG A 49 -18.64 2.02 -0.14
N SER A 50 -18.50 1.87 -1.45
CA SER A 50 -17.28 2.26 -2.19
C SER A 50 -17.12 3.75 -2.45
N ALA A 51 -18.18 4.55 -2.40
CA ALA A 51 -18.12 5.99 -2.71
C ALA A 51 -17.69 6.86 -1.51
N ASP A 52 -18.01 6.44 -0.27
CA ASP A 52 -17.77 7.23 0.96
C ASP A 52 -16.72 6.63 1.90
N HIS A 53 -16.12 5.46 1.56
CA HIS A 53 -15.13 4.82 2.41
C HIS A 53 -13.74 5.45 2.24
N VAL A 54 -13.22 6.00 3.35
CA VAL A 54 -11.83 6.50 3.41
C VAL A 54 -10.90 5.36 3.80
N SER A 55 -9.93 5.05 2.95
CA SER A 55 -9.00 3.94 3.17
C SER A 55 -8.04 4.20 4.34
N ASN A 56 -7.98 3.26 5.26
CA ASN A 56 -7.03 3.22 6.37
C ASN A 56 -5.78 2.44 5.95
N ILE A 57 -4.69 3.15 5.64
CA ILE A 57 -3.48 2.54 5.07
C ILE A 57 -2.39 2.50 6.14
N ALA A 58 -1.95 1.29 6.48
CA ALA A 58 -0.90 1.05 7.46
C ALA A 58 0.48 1.31 6.84
N HIS A 59 1.09 2.46 7.14
CA HIS A 59 2.42 2.88 6.65
C HIS A 59 3.50 1.90 7.10
N ARG A 60 4.31 1.39 6.15
CA ARG A 60 5.28 0.31 6.37
C ARG A 60 4.68 -0.87 7.12
N ALA A 61 3.44 -1.19 6.79
CA ALA A 61 2.63 -2.23 7.41
C ALA A 61 2.22 -1.94 8.87
N GLY A 62 2.28 -0.69 9.36
CA GLY A 62 1.90 -0.32 10.73
C GLY A 62 3.07 -0.26 11.70
N ALA A 63 4.06 0.55 11.36
CA ALA A 63 5.36 0.66 12.03
C ALA A 63 5.33 1.03 13.52
N ALA A 64 4.17 1.37 14.09
CA ALA A 64 4.04 1.63 15.53
C ALA A 64 3.67 0.39 16.36
N TYR A 65 3.17 -0.67 15.74
CA TYR A 65 2.71 -1.88 16.45
C TYR A 65 3.69 -3.04 16.37
N ALA A 66 4.44 -3.13 15.27
CA ALA A 66 5.38 -4.21 15.00
C ALA A 66 6.52 -3.71 14.08
N PRO A 67 7.57 -4.52 13.86
CA PRO A 67 8.69 -4.11 13.02
C PRO A 67 8.24 -3.73 11.62
N GLU A 68 8.60 -2.54 11.16
CA GLU A 68 8.19 -2.02 9.85
C GLU A 68 8.55 -2.95 8.70
N ASN A 69 7.74 -2.94 7.64
CA ASN A 69 7.94 -3.74 6.43
C ASN A 69 8.03 -5.26 6.67
N THR A 70 7.35 -5.78 7.71
CA THR A 70 7.27 -7.22 8.00
C THR A 70 5.84 -7.74 7.85
N LEU A 71 5.72 -9.06 7.67
CA LEU A 71 4.40 -9.73 7.63
C LEU A 71 3.71 -9.67 8.99
N ALA A 72 4.47 -9.72 10.09
CA ALA A 72 3.94 -9.55 11.44
C ALA A 72 3.27 -8.17 11.62
N ALA A 73 3.89 -7.09 11.10
CA ALA A 73 3.30 -5.76 11.17
C ALA A 73 1.99 -5.67 10.37
N CYS A 74 1.94 -6.27 9.18
CA CYS A 74 0.73 -6.28 8.36
C CYS A 74 -0.41 -7.08 9.03
N ALA A 75 -0.10 -8.24 9.60
CA ALA A 75 -1.06 -9.05 10.33
C ALA A 75 -1.66 -8.28 11.53
N GLU A 76 -0.83 -7.55 12.28
CA GLU A 76 -1.30 -6.74 13.41
C GLU A 76 -2.16 -5.57 12.92
N SER A 77 -1.73 -4.88 11.87
CA SER A 77 -2.49 -3.76 11.30
C SER A 77 -3.87 -4.17 10.77
N GLY A 78 -4.00 -5.36 10.20
CA GLY A 78 -5.29 -5.90 9.80
C GLY A 78 -6.23 -6.10 11.02
N ARG A 79 -5.72 -6.59 12.16
CA ARG A 79 -6.51 -6.70 13.40
C ARG A 79 -6.92 -5.33 13.96
N GLU A 80 -6.10 -4.31 13.72
CA GLU A 80 -6.33 -2.94 14.14
C GLU A 80 -7.19 -2.13 13.14
N GLY A 81 -7.76 -2.79 12.12
CA GLY A 81 -8.71 -2.18 11.19
C GLY A 81 -8.07 -1.43 10.01
N ALA A 82 -6.84 -1.80 9.63
CA ALA A 82 -6.29 -1.33 8.36
C ALA A 82 -7.02 -1.99 7.18
N ASP A 83 -7.30 -1.20 6.14
CA ASP A 83 -7.81 -1.70 4.86
C ASP A 83 -6.67 -2.22 3.97
N ALA A 84 -5.47 -1.62 4.11
CA ALA A 84 -4.29 -1.98 3.35
C ALA A 84 -3.00 -1.83 4.15
N CYS A 85 -2.02 -2.69 3.86
CA CYS A 85 -0.65 -2.52 4.29
C CYS A 85 0.16 -1.83 3.17
N GLU A 86 0.83 -0.76 3.52
CA GLU A 86 1.82 -0.18 2.61
C GLU A 86 3.18 -0.81 2.88
N PHE A 87 3.90 -1.12 1.78
CA PHE A 87 5.22 -1.72 1.80
C PHE A 87 6.16 -1.06 0.79
N ASP A 88 7.42 -0.95 1.17
CA ASP A 88 8.51 -0.41 0.36
C ASP A 88 9.27 -1.53 -0.34
N ILE A 89 9.32 -1.55 -1.67
CA ILE A 89 9.98 -2.58 -2.46
C ILE A 89 11.36 -2.13 -2.92
N GLN A 90 12.37 -2.94 -2.62
CA GLN A 90 13.71 -2.82 -3.15
C GLN A 90 14.17 -4.17 -3.75
N GLN A 91 15.28 -4.16 -4.46
CA GLN A 91 15.87 -5.40 -4.98
C GLN A 91 17.22 -5.72 -4.37
N THR A 92 17.46 -7.00 -4.20
CA THR A 92 18.72 -7.58 -3.73
C THR A 92 19.79 -7.60 -4.83
N LYS A 93 21.00 -8.02 -4.50
CA LYS A 93 22.10 -8.23 -5.44
C LYS A 93 21.76 -9.22 -6.57
N ASP A 94 20.99 -10.26 -6.26
CA ASP A 94 20.50 -11.27 -7.19
C ASP A 94 19.12 -10.94 -7.76
N HIS A 95 18.69 -9.67 -7.61
CA HIS A 95 17.48 -9.09 -8.19
C HIS A 95 16.16 -9.63 -7.64
N GLU A 96 16.16 -10.26 -6.49
CA GLU A 96 14.93 -10.62 -5.77
C GLU A 96 14.29 -9.40 -5.13
N LEU A 97 12.96 -9.36 -5.07
CA LEU A 97 12.21 -8.23 -4.54
C LEU A 97 11.95 -8.43 -3.04
N VAL A 98 12.49 -7.54 -2.23
CA VAL A 98 12.34 -7.56 -0.75
C VAL A 98 11.67 -6.29 -0.24
N LEU A 99 11.05 -6.41 0.94
CA LEU A 99 10.33 -5.31 1.58
C LEU A 99 11.26 -4.61 2.59
N MET A 100 11.73 -3.42 2.21
CA MET A 100 12.66 -2.63 3.01
C MET A 100 12.58 -1.15 2.62
N HIS A 101 12.43 -0.27 3.63
CA HIS A 101 12.38 1.17 3.37
C HIS A 101 13.73 1.77 3.03
N ASP A 102 14.73 1.56 3.90
CA ASP A 102 16.04 2.17 3.77
C ASP A 102 16.87 1.47 2.69
N GLN A 103 17.76 2.19 2.03
CA GLN A 103 18.72 1.58 1.11
C GLN A 103 19.73 0.65 1.81
N THR A 104 19.81 0.72 3.15
CA THR A 104 20.69 -0.10 3.97
C THR A 104 19.91 -0.94 4.97
N LEU A 105 20.45 -2.10 5.33
CA LEU A 105 19.84 -3.07 6.24
C LEU A 105 20.07 -2.75 7.73
N SER A 106 20.93 -1.78 8.06
CA SER A 106 21.49 -1.59 9.42
C SER A 106 20.44 -1.15 10.45
N ARG A 107 19.50 -0.28 10.10
CA ARG A 107 18.55 0.28 11.07
C ARG A 107 17.53 -0.75 11.58
N THR A 108 17.11 -1.64 10.73
CA THR A 108 15.97 -2.55 10.99
C THR A 108 16.35 -4.03 10.98
N THR A 109 17.66 -4.34 10.95
CA THR A 109 18.16 -5.72 11.04
C THR A 109 19.43 -5.82 11.87
N ASN A 110 19.86 -7.04 12.14
CA ASN A 110 21.11 -7.34 12.80
C ASN A 110 22.29 -7.54 11.84
N VAL A 111 22.26 -6.92 10.66
CA VAL A 111 23.24 -7.12 9.57
C VAL A 111 24.67 -6.79 10.01
N GLU A 112 24.86 -5.73 10.81
CA GLU A 112 26.18 -5.33 11.33
C GLU A 112 26.84 -6.44 12.15
N LYS A 113 26.05 -7.21 12.89
CA LYS A 113 26.51 -8.34 13.69
C LYS A 113 26.87 -9.55 12.84
N LEU A 114 26.09 -9.84 11.79
CA LEU A 114 26.31 -11.02 10.93
C LEU A 114 27.35 -10.79 9.84
N PHE A 115 27.51 -9.54 9.39
CA PHE A 115 28.37 -9.16 8.28
C PHE A 115 29.18 -7.89 8.59
N PRO A 116 30.00 -7.87 9.64
CA PRO A 116 30.65 -6.67 10.14
C PRO A 116 31.53 -5.94 9.12
N ASP A 117 32.14 -6.70 8.19
CA ASP A 117 33.10 -6.17 7.21
C ASP A 117 32.43 -5.70 5.90
N ARG A 118 31.10 -5.68 5.83
CA ARG A 118 30.36 -5.35 4.60
C ARG A 118 29.61 -4.02 4.63
N SER A 119 30.06 -3.08 5.50
CA SER A 119 29.54 -1.71 5.51
C SER A 119 29.62 -1.09 4.10
N PRO A 120 28.63 -0.28 3.67
CA PRO A 120 27.49 0.27 4.43
C PRO A 120 26.22 -0.59 4.43
N TRP A 121 26.28 -1.86 4.17
CA TRP A 121 25.20 -2.83 4.23
C TRP A 121 23.99 -2.47 3.34
N ARG A 122 24.24 -2.08 2.08
CA ARG A 122 23.15 -1.77 1.15
C ARG A 122 22.38 -3.04 0.79
N VAL A 123 21.05 -2.93 0.66
CA VAL A 123 20.19 -4.03 0.22
C VAL A 123 20.74 -4.67 -1.07
N ALA A 124 21.12 -3.82 -2.04
CA ALA A 124 21.63 -4.25 -3.35
C ALA A 124 23.03 -4.94 -3.32
N ASP A 125 23.72 -4.96 -2.18
CA ASP A 125 25.00 -5.64 -2.03
C ASP A 125 24.86 -7.08 -1.48
N PHE A 126 23.62 -7.48 -1.06
CA PHE A 126 23.33 -8.79 -0.47
C PHE A 126 22.37 -9.58 -1.35
N THR A 127 22.62 -10.90 -1.44
CA THR A 127 21.68 -11.83 -2.05
C THR A 127 20.47 -12.06 -1.13
N LEU A 128 19.35 -12.54 -1.70
CA LEU A 128 18.19 -12.94 -0.90
C LEU A 128 18.57 -13.96 0.17
N ALA A 129 19.39 -14.95 -0.19
CA ALA A 129 19.85 -15.99 0.76
C ALA A 129 20.60 -15.39 1.97
N GLU A 130 21.39 -14.33 1.77
CA GLU A 130 22.08 -13.62 2.86
C GLU A 130 21.10 -12.80 3.69
N ILE A 131 20.16 -12.08 3.06
CA ILE A 131 19.13 -11.27 3.73
C ILE A 131 18.22 -12.16 4.58
N ARG A 132 17.88 -13.36 4.15
CA ARG A 132 17.06 -14.32 4.90
C ARG A 132 17.71 -14.83 6.20
N ARG A 133 19.00 -14.63 6.38
CA ARG A 133 19.71 -14.95 7.65
C ARG A 133 19.49 -13.88 8.71
N LEU A 134 19.09 -12.67 8.32
CA LEU A 134 18.91 -11.54 9.21
C LEU A 134 17.70 -11.71 10.13
N ASP A 135 17.77 -11.04 11.26
CA ASP A 135 16.66 -10.80 12.18
C ASP A 135 16.19 -9.35 11.98
N ALA A 136 14.98 -9.19 11.46
CA ALA A 136 14.35 -7.91 11.18
C ALA A 136 13.34 -7.49 12.28
N GLY A 137 13.27 -8.23 13.39
CA GLY A 137 12.28 -7.99 14.44
C GLY A 137 12.86 -7.54 15.78
N SER A 138 13.99 -8.10 16.19
CA SER A 138 14.58 -7.85 17.53
C SER A 138 14.93 -6.40 17.81
N TRP A 139 15.17 -5.58 16.80
CA TRP A 139 15.42 -4.14 16.95
C TRP A 139 14.19 -3.38 17.49
N PHE A 140 12.99 -3.87 17.14
CA PHE A 140 11.73 -3.30 17.60
C PHE A 140 11.35 -3.83 18.98
N SER A 141 11.33 -5.14 19.17
CA SER A 141 11.05 -5.81 20.44
C SER A 141 11.53 -7.26 20.41
N SER A 142 11.91 -7.79 21.59
CA SER A 142 12.25 -9.22 21.74
C SER A 142 11.12 -10.16 21.35
N ASN A 143 9.86 -9.70 21.37
CA ASN A 143 8.69 -10.48 20.97
C ASN A 143 8.71 -10.82 19.47
N PHE A 144 9.40 -10.04 18.65
CA PHE A 144 9.54 -10.23 17.21
C PHE A 144 10.89 -10.84 16.82
N ARG A 145 11.61 -11.42 17.77
CA ARG A 145 12.90 -12.05 17.49
C ARG A 145 12.76 -13.13 16.42
N GLY A 146 13.63 -13.03 15.40
CA GLY A 146 13.65 -13.99 14.29
C GLY A 146 12.72 -13.64 13.14
N GLU A 147 11.94 -12.55 13.23
CA GLU A 147 11.18 -12.02 12.10
C GLU A 147 12.11 -11.78 10.91
N LYS A 148 11.62 -12.05 9.70
CA LYS A 148 12.44 -11.99 8.49
C LYS A 148 12.11 -10.75 7.66
N VAL A 149 13.06 -10.30 6.85
CA VAL A 149 12.78 -9.39 5.74
C VAL A 149 11.95 -10.17 4.72
N PRO A 150 10.70 -9.78 4.44
CA PRO A 150 9.86 -10.53 3.51
C PRO A 150 10.22 -10.25 2.05
N THR A 151 9.83 -11.16 1.16
CA THR A 151 9.77 -10.90 -0.28
C THR A 151 8.41 -10.32 -0.67
N LEU A 152 8.32 -9.71 -1.87
CA LEU A 152 7.06 -9.27 -2.44
C LEU A 152 6.07 -10.43 -2.61
N GLU A 153 6.55 -11.59 -3.05
CA GLU A 153 5.70 -12.79 -3.22
C GLU A 153 5.08 -13.24 -1.89
N GLU A 154 5.87 -13.24 -0.81
CA GLU A 154 5.37 -13.59 0.53
C GLU A 154 4.29 -12.62 1.00
N ALA A 155 4.42 -11.31 0.72
CA ALA A 155 3.39 -10.34 1.04
C ALA A 155 2.10 -10.57 0.22
N LEU A 156 2.22 -10.78 -1.09
CA LEU A 156 1.09 -11.10 -1.96
C LEU A 156 0.34 -12.36 -1.49
N GLN A 157 1.08 -13.40 -1.11
CA GLN A 157 0.50 -14.64 -0.60
C GLN A 157 -0.18 -14.46 0.76
N ALA A 158 0.27 -13.50 1.57
CA ALA A 158 -0.26 -13.25 2.90
C ALA A 158 -1.55 -12.40 2.90
N MET A 159 -1.85 -11.65 1.81
CA MET A 159 -3.01 -10.74 1.71
C MET A 159 -4.32 -11.41 2.12
N ASP A 160 -4.65 -12.53 1.51
CA ASP A 160 -5.92 -13.25 1.78
C ASP A 160 -6.02 -13.69 3.25
N ARG A 161 -4.88 -14.09 3.83
CA ARG A 161 -4.82 -14.54 5.22
C ARG A 161 -5.09 -13.40 6.20
N TYR A 162 -4.63 -12.19 5.87
CA TYR A 162 -4.75 -11.04 6.75
C TYR A 162 -5.98 -10.18 6.47
N GLY A 163 -6.71 -10.46 5.38
CA GLY A 163 -7.90 -9.72 4.98
C GLY A 163 -7.64 -8.26 4.65
N VAL A 164 -6.44 -7.94 4.14
CA VAL A 164 -5.99 -6.58 3.81
C VAL A 164 -5.48 -6.52 2.39
N GLY A 165 -5.57 -5.35 1.78
CA GLY A 165 -4.92 -5.09 0.52
C GLY A 165 -3.47 -4.63 0.67
N LEU A 166 -2.77 -4.39 -0.46
CA LEU A 166 -1.40 -3.88 -0.47
C LEU A 166 -1.28 -2.59 -1.29
N MET A 167 -0.56 -1.63 -0.73
CA MET A 167 -0.07 -0.45 -1.42
C MET A 167 1.46 -0.53 -1.49
N LEU A 168 2.01 -0.75 -2.68
CA LEU A 168 3.39 -1.12 -2.90
C LEU A 168 4.20 0.07 -3.40
N GLU A 169 5.09 0.65 -2.57
CA GLU A 169 6.01 1.69 -3.02
C GLU A 169 7.21 1.08 -3.74
N ILE A 170 7.33 1.36 -5.04
CA ILE A 170 8.50 0.96 -5.82
C ILE A 170 9.61 1.99 -5.61
N LYS A 171 10.71 1.56 -4.95
CA LYS A 171 11.86 2.43 -4.69
C LYS A 171 12.75 2.51 -5.93
N HIS A 172 12.73 3.66 -6.61
CA HIS A 172 13.56 3.92 -7.77
C HIS A 172 14.97 4.39 -7.39
N GLY A 173 15.86 4.39 -8.36
CA GLY A 173 17.24 4.82 -8.22
C GLY A 173 18.23 3.79 -8.78
N ALA A 174 19.50 4.18 -8.84
CA ALA A 174 20.55 3.34 -9.45
C ALA A 174 20.66 1.93 -8.86
N PRO A 175 20.54 1.70 -7.54
CA PRO A 175 20.57 0.34 -6.97
C PRO A 175 19.40 -0.53 -7.43
N ASN A 176 18.28 0.07 -7.82
CA ASN A 176 17.03 -0.59 -8.18
C ASN A 176 16.72 -0.53 -9.68
N ALA A 177 17.73 -0.46 -10.54
CA ALA A 177 17.52 -0.40 -11.99
C ALA A 177 16.71 -1.61 -12.50
N GLY A 178 15.63 -1.33 -13.27
CA GLY A 178 14.74 -2.36 -13.83
C GLY A 178 13.75 -2.96 -12.83
N ILE A 179 13.61 -2.39 -11.63
CA ILE A 179 12.69 -2.88 -10.59
C ILE A 179 11.23 -2.89 -11.08
N ASP A 180 10.80 -1.90 -11.88
CA ASP A 180 9.43 -1.83 -12.41
C ASP A 180 9.05 -3.10 -13.18
N ARG A 181 9.93 -3.57 -14.08
CA ARG A 181 9.71 -4.80 -14.84
C ARG A 181 9.60 -6.01 -13.92
N ARG A 182 10.49 -6.12 -12.92
CA ARG A 182 10.47 -7.26 -11.98
C ARG A 182 9.19 -7.27 -11.14
N VAL A 183 8.76 -6.12 -10.64
CA VAL A 183 7.47 -5.99 -9.93
C VAL A 183 6.31 -6.38 -10.86
N ALA A 184 6.30 -5.89 -12.10
CA ALA A 184 5.28 -6.27 -13.07
C ALA A 184 5.29 -7.77 -13.37
N ASP A 185 6.46 -8.40 -13.49
CA ASP A 185 6.58 -9.84 -13.77
C ASP A 185 6.09 -10.69 -12.59
N VAL A 186 6.41 -10.31 -11.34
CA VAL A 186 5.86 -10.96 -10.14
C VAL A 186 4.34 -10.82 -10.09
N LEU A 187 3.79 -9.62 -10.28
CA LEU A 187 2.35 -9.40 -10.27
C LEU A 187 1.64 -10.19 -11.38
N LYS A 188 2.22 -10.30 -12.58
CA LYS A 188 1.68 -11.13 -13.68
C LYS A 188 1.67 -12.61 -13.32
N GLY A 189 2.76 -13.09 -12.71
CA GLY A 189 2.89 -14.49 -12.31
C GLY A 189 1.89 -14.92 -11.23
N HIS A 190 1.46 -13.99 -10.40
CA HIS A 190 0.63 -14.26 -9.22
C HIS A 190 -0.72 -13.55 -9.24
N ARG A 191 -1.35 -13.38 -10.42
CA ARG A 191 -2.64 -12.67 -10.59
C ARG A 191 -3.75 -13.20 -9.69
N SER A 192 -3.79 -14.49 -9.40
CA SER A 192 -4.79 -15.09 -8.51
C SER A 192 -4.69 -14.60 -7.06
N TRP A 193 -3.52 -14.13 -6.63
CA TRP A 193 -3.30 -13.69 -5.24
C TRP A 193 -3.76 -12.26 -4.98
N TRP A 194 -3.88 -11.41 -5.99
CA TRP A 194 -4.18 -9.99 -5.79
C TRP A 194 -5.41 -9.46 -6.55
N ARG A 195 -5.92 -10.22 -7.54
CA ARG A 195 -6.99 -9.74 -8.42
C ARG A 195 -8.31 -9.50 -7.69
N SER A 196 -8.58 -10.25 -6.62
CA SER A 196 -9.77 -10.11 -5.77
C SER A 196 -9.55 -9.21 -4.55
N GLY A 197 -8.30 -9.03 -4.13
CA GLY A 197 -7.96 -8.40 -2.85
C GLY A 197 -7.42 -6.98 -2.90
N GLY A 198 -7.15 -6.46 -4.09
CA GLY A 198 -6.67 -5.07 -4.22
C GLY A 198 -5.18 -4.90 -3.96
N VAL A 199 -4.43 -4.73 -5.05
CA VAL A 199 -3.05 -4.22 -5.03
C VAL A 199 -3.04 -2.90 -5.76
N ALA A 200 -2.35 -1.90 -5.21
CA ALA A 200 -1.99 -0.67 -5.89
C ALA A 200 -0.47 -0.49 -5.83
N VAL A 201 0.12 0.17 -6.81
CA VAL A 201 1.52 0.58 -6.77
C VAL A 201 1.64 2.08 -6.60
N GLN A 202 2.71 2.53 -5.93
CA GLN A 202 3.00 3.95 -5.79
C GLN A 202 4.49 4.23 -5.97
N ALA A 203 4.85 5.42 -6.42
CA ALA A 203 6.23 5.87 -6.49
C ALA A 203 6.36 7.39 -6.65
N PHE A 204 7.55 7.90 -6.35
CA PHE A 204 7.95 9.29 -6.62
C PHE A 204 8.39 9.52 -8.07
N ASP A 205 8.82 8.49 -8.79
CA ASP A 205 9.19 8.59 -10.20
C ASP A 205 7.95 8.42 -11.11
N TRP A 206 7.31 9.54 -11.41
CA TRP A 206 6.08 9.55 -12.21
C TRP A 206 6.29 9.07 -13.65
N LYS A 207 7.50 9.24 -14.18
CA LYS A 207 7.85 8.74 -15.53
C LYS A 207 7.94 7.21 -15.52
N ALA A 208 8.56 6.65 -14.49
CA ALA A 208 8.61 5.20 -14.30
C ALA A 208 7.19 4.63 -14.12
N MET A 209 6.31 5.32 -13.38
CA MET A 209 4.92 4.87 -13.19
C MET A 209 4.10 4.90 -14.50
N ARG A 210 4.33 5.88 -15.37
CA ARG A 210 3.72 5.87 -16.71
C ARG A 210 4.18 4.66 -17.54
N ASN A 211 5.46 4.30 -17.46
CA ASN A 211 5.99 3.11 -18.12
C ASN A 211 5.42 1.83 -17.49
N PHE A 212 5.27 1.79 -16.15
CA PHE A 212 4.66 0.68 -15.43
C PHE A 212 3.20 0.46 -15.87
N HIS A 213 2.41 1.54 -16.02
CA HIS A 213 1.05 1.45 -16.56
C HIS A 213 1.01 0.77 -17.93
N GLY A 214 1.97 1.05 -18.80
CA GLY A 214 2.08 0.36 -20.10
C GLY A 214 2.33 -1.15 -20.00
N MET A 215 2.92 -1.62 -18.90
CA MET A 215 3.16 -3.04 -18.63
C MET A 215 2.00 -3.71 -17.89
N MET A 216 1.31 -2.98 -17.00
CA MET A 216 0.28 -3.46 -16.08
C MET A 216 -0.88 -2.44 -15.98
N PRO A 217 -1.66 -2.24 -17.07
CA PRO A 217 -2.71 -1.22 -17.08
C PRO A 217 -3.86 -1.50 -16.10
N GLU A 218 -4.00 -2.75 -15.65
CA GLU A 218 -5.01 -3.17 -14.69
C GLU A 218 -4.63 -2.91 -13.22
N VAL A 219 -3.36 -2.58 -12.93
CA VAL A 219 -2.89 -2.28 -11.56
C VAL A 219 -3.02 -0.78 -11.32
N PRO A 220 -3.80 -0.38 -10.31
CA PRO A 220 -3.94 1.03 -9.95
C PRO A 220 -2.61 1.66 -9.54
N ILE A 221 -2.39 2.90 -9.99
CA ILE A 221 -1.18 3.68 -9.71
C ILE A 221 -1.54 4.91 -8.87
N VAL A 222 -0.77 5.12 -7.80
CA VAL A 222 -0.83 6.31 -6.96
C VAL A 222 0.51 7.06 -7.07
N LEU A 223 0.47 8.32 -7.49
CA LEU A 223 1.67 9.13 -7.65
C LEU A 223 2.05 9.82 -6.34
N LEU A 224 3.27 9.57 -5.85
CA LEU A 224 3.80 10.20 -4.65
C LEU A 224 4.44 11.56 -4.97
N GLY A 225 4.27 12.55 -4.08
CA GLY A 225 5.05 13.78 -4.13
C GLY A 225 4.27 15.08 -4.04
N ASN A 226 4.90 16.17 -4.46
CA ASN A 226 4.36 17.52 -4.36
C ASN A 226 3.86 18.04 -5.73
N MET A 227 2.95 17.31 -6.36
CA MET A 227 2.32 17.75 -7.60
C MET A 227 1.54 19.06 -7.41
N THR A 228 1.52 19.89 -8.43
CA THR A 228 0.72 21.11 -8.48
C THR A 228 -0.64 20.84 -9.09
N VAL A 229 -1.62 21.70 -8.82
CA VAL A 229 -2.96 21.63 -9.44
C VAL A 229 -2.89 21.56 -10.98
N LYS A 230 -1.95 22.31 -11.59
CA LYS A 230 -1.76 22.32 -13.05
C LYS A 230 -1.30 20.97 -13.64
N GLN A 231 -0.69 20.10 -12.83
CA GLN A 231 -0.19 18.81 -13.28
C GLN A 231 -1.26 17.71 -13.20
N LEU A 232 -2.34 17.91 -12.45
CA LEU A 232 -3.34 16.86 -12.18
C LEU A 232 -4.00 16.33 -13.46
N SER A 233 -4.34 17.19 -14.40
CA SER A 233 -4.97 16.79 -15.67
C SER A 233 -4.07 15.90 -16.55
N GLY A 234 -2.76 15.90 -16.32
CA GLY A 234 -1.81 15.05 -17.07
C GLY A 234 -1.59 13.66 -16.45
N PHE A 235 -2.24 13.35 -15.32
CA PHE A 235 -2.06 12.09 -14.62
C PHE A 235 -3.20 11.09 -14.83
N SER A 236 -4.42 11.56 -15.09
CA SER A 236 -5.62 10.73 -15.22
C SER A 236 -5.55 9.68 -16.35
N ASP A 237 -4.65 9.87 -17.32
CA ASP A 237 -4.45 8.92 -18.41
C ASP A 237 -3.81 7.60 -17.94
N PHE A 238 -3.12 7.59 -16.79
CA PHE A 238 -2.34 6.43 -16.34
C PHE A 238 -2.34 6.21 -14.83
N ALA A 239 -2.80 7.17 -14.03
CA ALA A 239 -2.85 7.06 -12.58
C ALA A 239 -4.28 7.18 -12.07
N GLN A 240 -4.62 6.45 -11.02
CA GLN A 240 -5.91 6.45 -10.35
C GLN A 240 -5.92 7.35 -9.10
N GLY A 241 -4.73 7.79 -8.66
CA GLY A 241 -4.65 8.66 -7.49
C GLY A 241 -3.29 9.32 -7.32
N ILE A 242 -3.30 10.21 -6.35
CA ILE A 242 -2.11 10.91 -5.87
C ILE A 242 -1.99 10.73 -4.36
N CYS A 243 -0.76 10.67 -3.84
CA CYS A 243 -0.49 10.73 -2.41
C CYS A 243 0.43 11.91 -2.12
N ARG A 244 -0.03 12.79 -1.26
CA ARG A 244 0.67 14.04 -0.95
C ARG A 244 0.86 14.20 0.56
N PRO A 245 2.01 14.76 1.02
CA PRO A 245 2.21 15.05 2.43
C PRO A 245 1.07 15.93 2.98
N HIS A 246 0.54 15.60 4.15
CA HIS A 246 -0.57 16.31 4.78
C HIS A 246 -0.30 17.82 4.96
N SER A 247 0.97 18.21 5.16
CA SER A 247 1.39 19.61 5.31
C SER A 247 1.30 20.44 4.00
N LYS A 248 1.14 19.76 2.86
CA LYS A 248 1.04 20.37 1.53
C LYS A 248 -0.33 20.15 0.88
N LEU A 249 -1.28 19.58 1.62
CA LEU A 249 -2.62 19.29 1.14
C LEU A 249 -3.59 20.45 1.51
N SER A 250 -4.56 20.70 0.64
CA SER A 250 -5.67 21.65 0.89
C SER A 250 -6.96 21.06 0.32
N ALA A 251 -8.12 21.50 0.86
CA ALA A 251 -9.42 21.08 0.33
C ALA A 251 -9.57 21.42 -1.17
N HIS A 252 -9.09 22.58 -1.62
CA HIS A 252 -9.10 22.95 -3.04
C HIS A 252 -8.32 21.97 -3.92
N LEU A 253 -7.15 21.49 -3.48
CA LEU A 253 -6.38 20.50 -4.24
C LEU A 253 -7.12 19.16 -4.29
N VAL A 254 -7.76 18.75 -3.19
CA VAL A 254 -8.56 17.51 -3.15
C VAL A 254 -9.72 17.60 -4.14
N THR A 255 -10.51 18.68 -4.09
CA THR A 255 -11.60 18.87 -5.05
C THR A 255 -11.11 18.87 -6.50
N THR A 256 -10.02 19.60 -6.79
CA THR A 256 -9.49 19.64 -8.16
C THR A 256 -8.96 18.28 -8.62
N ALA A 257 -8.38 17.46 -7.72
CA ALA A 257 -7.96 16.11 -8.07
C ALA A 257 -9.17 15.22 -8.40
N HIS A 258 -10.24 15.30 -7.60
CA HIS A 258 -11.50 14.61 -7.86
C HIS A 258 -12.12 15.03 -9.20
N ASP A 259 -12.13 16.34 -9.52
CA ASP A 259 -12.60 16.87 -10.81
C ASP A 259 -11.83 16.32 -12.01
N ASN A 260 -10.57 15.87 -11.78
CA ASN A 260 -9.73 15.20 -12.77
C ASN A 260 -9.79 13.66 -12.68
N GLY A 261 -10.72 13.09 -11.90
CA GLY A 261 -10.89 11.65 -11.75
C GLY A 261 -9.80 10.96 -10.91
N LEU A 262 -9.03 11.72 -10.12
CA LEU A 262 -7.95 11.22 -9.28
C LEU A 262 -8.36 11.13 -7.82
N ARG A 263 -8.16 10.00 -7.18
CA ARG A 263 -8.26 9.84 -5.73
C ARG A 263 -7.12 10.55 -5.02
N VAL A 264 -7.35 10.98 -3.79
CA VAL A 264 -6.37 11.70 -2.99
C VAL A 264 -6.07 10.95 -1.70
N TYR A 265 -4.84 10.48 -1.59
CA TYR A 265 -4.28 9.90 -0.39
C TYR A 265 -3.35 10.90 0.28
N THR A 266 -3.17 10.77 1.59
CA THR A 266 -2.27 11.64 2.36
C THR A 266 -1.63 10.89 3.52
N GLY A 267 -0.47 11.33 3.92
CA GLY A 267 0.25 10.78 5.06
C GLY A 267 1.72 11.25 5.04
N THR A 268 2.55 10.73 5.92
CA THR A 268 2.17 9.90 7.06
C THR A 268 1.69 10.81 8.19
N THR A 269 0.61 10.45 8.89
CA THR A 269 0.17 11.19 10.06
C THR A 269 -0.43 10.27 11.13
N ASP A 270 0.06 10.46 12.37
CA ASP A 270 -0.35 9.68 13.55
C ASP A 270 -1.16 10.51 14.56
N LYS A 271 -1.38 11.80 14.26
CA LYS A 271 -2.05 12.75 15.14
C LYS A 271 -3.56 12.83 14.84
N PRO A 272 -4.47 12.50 15.79
CA PRO A 272 -5.92 12.51 15.57
C PRO A 272 -6.45 13.83 15.00
N GLY A 273 -5.92 14.98 15.45
CA GLY A 273 -6.32 16.28 14.94
C GLY A 273 -5.97 16.49 13.46
N LEU A 274 -4.82 15.98 13.00
CA LEU A 274 -4.46 16.01 11.58
C LEU A 274 -5.29 15.01 10.77
N MET A 275 -5.55 13.81 11.30
CA MET A 275 -6.44 12.82 10.67
C MET A 275 -7.82 13.44 10.42
N ARG A 276 -8.47 13.99 11.47
CA ARG A 276 -9.77 14.69 11.33
C ARG A 276 -9.73 15.82 10.30
N ARG A 277 -8.66 16.60 10.28
CA ARG A 277 -8.49 17.67 9.29
C ARG A 277 -8.38 17.13 7.87
N MET A 278 -7.63 16.05 7.63
CA MET A 278 -7.53 15.45 6.30
C MET A 278 -8.87 14.86 5.84
N LEU A 279 -9.56 14.20 6.76
CA LEU A 279 -10.93 13.72 6.54
C LEU A 279 -11.90 14.87 6.17
N SER A 280 -11.78 16.03 6.81
CA SER A 280 -12.61 17.20 6.46
C SER A 280 -12.28 17.82 5.10
N TYR A 281 -11.12 17.52 4.52
CA TYR A 281 -10.80 17.92 3.15
C TYR A 281 -11.38 16.95 2.10
N GLY A 282 -11.93 15.80 2.52
CA GLY A 282 -12.51 14.81 1.64
C GLY A 282 -11.48 13.88 1.00
N VAL A 283 -10.37 13.56 1.69
CA VAL A 283 -9.38 12.60 1.18
C VAL A 283 -9.97 11.20 1.09
N ASP A 284 -9.49 10.40 0.13
CA ASP A 284 -9.92 9.02 -0.11
C ASP A 284 -9.13 7.99 0.73
N GLY A 285 -8.04 8.41 1.35
CA GLY A 285 -7.30 7.57 2.27
C GLY A 285 -6.23 8.29 3.05
N ILE A 286 -5.92 7.74 4.23
CA ILE A 286 -4.88 8.25 5.12
C ILE A 286 -3.88 7.14 5.42
N MET A 287 -2.61 7.45 5.22
CA MET A 287 -1.48 6.60 5.57
C MET A 287 -0.98 6.95 6.97
N THR A 288 -0.91 5.96 7.87
CA THR A 288 -0.56 6.13 9.28
C THR A 288 0.25 4.94 9.82
N ASN A 289 1.11 5.19 10.81
CA ASN A 289 1.77 4.11 11.56
C ASN A 289 0.82 3.47 12.60
N LEU A 290 -0.34 4.09 12.85
CA LEU A 290 -1.30 3.74 13.91
C LEU A 290 -2.71 3.51 13.32
N PRO A 291 -2.93 2.44 12.52
CA PRO A 291 -4.21 2.20 11.86
C PRO A 291 -5.39 2.09 12.84
N GLY A 292 -5.24 1.48 14.02
CA GLY A 292 -6.30 1.43 15.05
C GLY A 292 -6.73 2.83 15.49
N ARG A 293 -5.76 3.76 15.65
CA ARG A 293 -6.07 5.15 15.96
C ARG A 293 -6.86 5.85 14.86
N LEU A 294 -6.56 5.56 13.60
CA LEU A 294 -7.32 6.10 12.47
C LEU A 294 -8.73 5.50 12.42
N ALA A 295 -8.87 4.21 12.67
CA ALA A 295 -10.17 3.54 12.78
C ALA A 295 -11.03 4.19 13.87
N ASP A 296 -10.48 4.47 15.05
CA ASP A 296 -11.17 5.20 16.14
C ASP A 296 -11.64 6.60 15.69
N VAL A 297 -10.76 7.34 14.98
CA VAL A 297 -11.08 8.68 14.47
C VAL A 297 -12.19 8.65 13.43
N MET A 298 -12.25 7.61 12.59
CA MET A 298 -13.30 7.42 11.58
C MET A 298 -14.61 6.92 12.20
N GLY A 299 -14.55 6.03 13.20
CA GLY A 299 -15.73 5.51 13.91
C GLY A 299 -16.41 6.54 14.83
N ALA A 300 -15.72 7.62 15.18
CA ALA A 300 -16.25 8.72 15.99
C ALA A 300 -16.99 9.81 15.18
N ARG A 301 -17.33 9.54 13.92
CA ARG A 301 -18.10 10.44 13.04
C ARG A 301 -19.59 10.22 13.14
#